data_c244e2bbc0ed92728de09884e0bf6044
#
_entry.id   c244e2bbc0ed92728de09884e0bf6044
#
_cell.length_a   1.000
_cell.length_b   1.000
_cell.length_c   1.000
_cell.angle_alpha   90.00
_cell.angle_beta   90.00
_cell.angle_gamma   90.00
#
_symmetry.space_group_name_H-M   'P 1'
#
loop_
_entity.id
_entity.type
_entity.pdbx_description
1 polymer ?
#
loop_
_entity_poly.entity_id
_entity_poly.type
_entity_poly.pdbx_seq_one_letter_code
_entity_poly.pdbx_strand_id
1 'polypeptide(L)'
;MFKPICYLIIACLSFVCSSASANLQPQASFSASLKQASIDDVIDRAHELLGTPYKWGGTSADQGFDCSSFLVYLFKTEANIQIPRTTAAMHRSTAATIKRTALKPGDAVFFKGNGRGQVSHVGLYIGEGKFIHSPRTGKSVRIDSLSNRYWNKHYTTAKRFHSAG
;
A
#
# COMPACT_ATOMS: atom_id res chain seq x y z
N MET A 1 -23.58 87.67 -27.55
CA MET A 1 -24.20 86.36 -28.03
C MET A 1 -23.10 85.36 -28.16
N PHE A 2 -22.86 84.64 -27.09
CA PHE A 2 -21.84 83.56 -27.08
C PHE A 2 -22.52 82.22 -26.73
N LYS A 3 -22.43 81.23 -27.60
CA LYS A 3 -22.87 79.89 -27.36
C LYS A 3 -21.78 79.12 -26.61
N PRO A 4 -22.09 78.38 -25.56
CA PRO A 4 -21.12 77.44 -24.96
C PRO A 4 -21.11 76.11 -25.72
N ILE A 5 -19.91 75.64 -26.02
CA ILE A 5 -19.60 74.34 -26.60
C ILE A 5 -19.64 73.35 -25.47
N CYS A 6 -20.53 72.38 -25.60
CA CYS A 6 -20.63 71.22 -24.69
C CYS A 6 -19.60 70.20 -25.04
N TYR A 7 -18.59 70.01 -24.18
CA TYR A 7 -17.60 68.90 -24.33
C TYR A 7 -18.18 67.61 -23.72
N LEU A 8 -18.45 66.64 -24.59
CA LEU A 8 -18.87 65.31 -24.20
C LEU A 8 -17.60 64.51 -23.88
N ILE A 9 -17.35 64.26 -22.60
CA ILE A 9 -16.27 63.35 -22.16
C ILE A 9 -16.79 61.90 -22.21
N ILE A 10 -16.34 61.13 -23.18
CA ILE A 10 -16.60 59.69 -23.26
C ILE A 10 -15.59 59.02 -22.34
N ALA A 11 -16.06 58.55 -21.17
CA ALA A 11 -15.26 57.69 -20.29
C ALA A 11 -15.27 56.25 -20.83
N CYS A 12 -14.15 55.83 -21.42
CA CYS A 12 -13.89 54.42 -21.73
C CYS A 12 -13.66 53.63 -20.43
N LEU A 13 -14.67 52.90 -19.95
CA LEU A 13 -14.48 51.89 -18.92
C LEU A 13 -13.73 50.71 -19.54
N SER A 14 -12.45 50.59 -19.25
CA SER A 14 -11.65 49.40 -19.54
C SER A 14 -12.04 48.31 -18.56
N PHE A 15 -12.83 47.35 -19.03
CA PHE A 15 -13.16 46.13 -18.27
C PHE A 15 -11.93 45.20 -18.27
N VAL A 16 -11.15 45.25 -17.19
CA VAL A 16 -10.03 44.30 -16.99
C VAL A 16 -10.65 42.95 -16.60
N CYS A 17 -10.73 42.06 -17.57
CA CYS A 17 -11.10 40.67 -17.34
C CYS A 17 -9.93 39.96 -16.65
N SER A 18 -9.94 39.93 -15.31
CA SER A 18 -9.02 39.09 -14.54
C SER A 18 -9.37 37.62 -14.79
N SER A 19 -8.63 36.97 -15.65
CA SER A 19 -8.65 35.49 -15.78
C SER A 19 -8.10 34.90 -14.48
N ALA A 20 -8.98 34.47 -13.58
CA ALA A 20 -8.65 33.66 -12.46
C ALA A 20 -8.18 32.29 -13.00
N SER A 21 -6.87 32.10 -13.10
CA SER A 21 -6.28 30.79 -13.30
C SER A 21 -6.59 29.96 -12.04
N ALA A 22 -7.64 29.14 -12.09
CA ALA A 22 -7.91 28.15 -11.09
C ALA A 22 -6.74 27.16 -11.05
N ASN A 23 -5.94 27.27 -10.02
CA ASN A 23 -4.81 26.36 -9.76
C ASN A 23 -5.39 24.99 -9.37
N LEU A 24 -5.64 24.14 -10.38
CA LEU A 24 -6.17 22.77 -10.23
C LEU A 24 -5.06 21.81 -9.77
N GLN A 25 -4.48 22.05 -8.59
CA GLN A 25 -3.42 21.19 -8.08
C GLN A 25 -3.49 20.85 -6.58
N PRO A 26 -4.62 20.28 -6.08
CA PRO A 26 -4.52 19.54 -4.82
C PRO A 26 -5.08 18.12 -4.83
N GLN A 27 -5.81 17.67 -5.86
CA GLN A 27 -6.51 16.39 -5.75
C GLN A 27 -5.61 15.16 -5.87
N ALA A 28 -4.60 15.19 -6.73
CA ALA A 28 -3.69 14.05 -6.89
C ALA A 28 -2.76 13.86 -5.68
N SER A 29 -2.28 14.95 -5.08
CA SER A 29 -1.44 14.91 -3.89
C SER A 29 -2.21 14.49 -2.64
N PHE A 30 -3.48 14.92 -2.49
CA PHE A 30 -4.34 14.53 -1.39
C PHE A 30 -4.70 13.03 -1.47
N SER A 31 -5.07 12.53 -2.66
CA SER A 31 -5.38 11.12 -2.88
C SER A 31 -4.17 10.21 -2.67
N ALA A 32 -2.98 10.64 -3.08
CA ALA A 32 -1.73 9.92 -2.83
C ALA A 32 -1.37 9.91 -1.34
N SER A 33 -1.62 11.00 -0.62
CA SER A 33 -1.39 11.09 0.84
C SER A 33 -2.33 10.18 1.63
N LEU A 34 -3.62 10.13 1.29
CA LEU A 34 -4.58 9.22 1.93
C LEU A 34 -4.23 7.74 1.68
N LYS A 35 -3.73 7.44 0.48
CA LYS A 35 -3.32 6.08 0.13
C LYS A 35 -2.05 5.65 0.88
N GLN A 36 -1.12 6.56 1.07
CA GLN A 36 0.08 6.31 1.87
C GLN A 36 -0.27 6.08 3.34
N ALA A 37 -1.14 6.88 3.92
CA ALA A 37 -1.64 6.70 5.29
C ALA A 37 -2.24 5.29 5.50
N SER A 38 -3.06 4.81 4.55
CA SER A 38 -3.63 3.45 4.63
C SER A 38 -2.58 2.33 4.65
N ILE A 39 -1.43 2.51 4.03
CA ILE A 39 -0.36 1.50 4.06
C ILE A 39 0.46 1.61 5.34
N ASP A 40 0.66 2.79 5.86
CA ASP A 40 1.27 3.00 7.17
C ASP A 40 0.40 2.36 8.27
N ASP A 41 -0.93 2.52 8.22
CA ASP A 41 -1.87 1.85 9.13
C ASP A 41 -1.75 0.31 9.04
N VAL A 42 -1.63 -0.24 7.84
CA VAL A 42 -1.41 -1.69 7.62
C VAL A 42 -0.13 -2.17 8.30
N ILE A 43 0.95 -1.38 8.22
CA ILE A 43 2.25 -1.71 8.82
C ILE A 43 2.18 -1.57 10.33
N ASP A 44 1.60 -0.50 10.85
CA ASP A 44 1.43 -0.26 12.28
C ASP A 44 0.60 -1.38 12.92
N ARG A 45 -0.52 -1.75 12.28
CA ARG A 45 -1.33 -2.88 12.74
C ARG A 45 -0.56 -4.21 12.70
N ALA A 46 0.29 -4.42 11.70
CA ALA A 46 1.15 -5.61 11.66
C ALA A 46 2.13 -5.66 12.83
N HIS A 47 2.66 -4.51 13.25
CA HIS A 47 3.52 -4.40 14.43
C HIS A 47 2.78 -4.68 15.74
N GLU A 48 1.55 -4.17 15.89
CA GLU A 48 0.70 -4.45 17.07
C GLU A 48 0.38 -5.95 17.22
N LEU A 49 0.33 -6.68 16.12
CA LEU A 49 0.01 -8.11 16.10
C LEU A 49 1.24 -9.02 16.28
N LEU A 50 2.44 -8.46 16.55
CA LEU A 50 3.61 -9.27 16.87
C LEU A 50 3.32 -10.14 18.11
N GLY A 51 3.76 -11.39 18.06
CA GLY A 51 3.49 -12.35 19.14
C GLY A 51 2.17 -13.12 18.98
N THR A 52 1.23 -12.71 18.10
CA THR A 52 0.00 -13.47 17.83
C THR A 52 0.33 -14.89 17.35
N PRO A 53 -0.23 -15.95 17.94
CA PRO A 53 0.09 -17.32 17.58
C PRO A 53 -0.21 -17.67 16.13
N TYR A 54 0.60 -18.51 15.52
CA TYR A 54 0.25 -19.13 14.25
C TYR A 54 -0.92 -20.10 14.44
N LYS A 55 -1.91 -20.01 13.58
CA LYS A 55 -3.03 -20.96 13.51
C LYS A 55 -3.35 -21.24 12.05
N TRP A 56 -3.24 -22.52 11.64
CA TRP A 56 -3.67 -22.92 10.30
C TRP A 56 -5.15 -22.59 10.06
N GLY A 57 -5.43 -21.82 9.03
CA GLY A 57 -6.80 -21.36 8.71
C GLY A 57 -7.37 -20.31 9.65
N GLY A 58 -6.65 -19.89 10.69
CA GLY A 58 -7.05 -18.82 11.59
C GLY A 58 -7.09 -17.47 10.85
N THR A 59 -8.03 -16.60 11.22
CA THR A 59 -8.32 -15.36 10.47
C THR A 59 -8.51 -14.13 11.35
N SER A 60 -8.26 -14.22 12.65
CA SER A 60 -8.42 -13.11 13.59
C SER A 60 -7.28 -13.08 14.62
N ALA A 61 -7.12 -11.94 15.30
CA ALA A 61 -6.13 -11.77 16.35
C ALA A 61 -6.33 -12.77 17.52
N ASP A 62 -7.59 -13.05 17.86
CA ASP A 62 -7.93 -13.95 18.96
C ASP A 62 -7.67 -15.43 18.63
N GLN A 63 -7.90 -15.82 17.38
CA GLN A 63 -7.69 -17.20 16.92
C GLN A 63 -6.24 -17.47 16.51
N GLY A 64 -5.51 -16.45 16.13
CA GLY A 64 -4.25 -16.53 15.42
C GLY A 64 -4.42 -16.50 13.90
N PHE A 65 -3.30 -16.50 13.19
CA PHE A 65 -3.25 -16.37 11.72
C PHE A 65 -2.38 -17.44 11.09
N ASP A 66 -2.74 -17.87 9.86
CA ASP A 66 -1.77 -18.40 8.91
C ASP A 66 -1.08 -17.26 8.14
N CYS A 67 -0.07 -17.57 7.33
CA CYS A 67 0.71 -16.55 6.62
C CYS A 67 -0.13 -15.68 5.67
N SER A 68 -1.07 -16.26 4.94
CA SER A 68 -1.92 -15.55 3.99
C SER A 68 -3.09 -14.83 4.67
N SER A 69 -3.69 -15.43 5.69
CA SER A 69 -4.78 -14.80 6.43
C SER A 69 -4.33 -13.56 7.19
N PHE A 70 -3.09 -13.54 7.67
CA PHE A 70 -2.49 -12.37 8.28
C PHE A 70 -2.51 -11.16 7.33
N LEU A 71 -2.04 -11.35 6.09
CA LEU A 71 -2.08 -10.28 5.10
C LEU A 71 -3.52 -9.90 4.71
N VAL A 72 -4.41 -10.88 4.51
CA VAL A 72 -5.83 -10.61 4.20
C VAL A 72 -6.49 -9.77 5.29
N TYR A 73 -6.25 -10.11 6.55
CA TYR A 73 -6.76 -9.35 7.69
C TYR A 73 -6.26 -7.91 7.64
N LEU A 74 -4.95 -7.69 7.57
CA LEU A 74 -4.35 -6.37 7.56
C LEU A 74 -4.86 -5.47 6.42
N PHE A 75 -4.80 -5.97 5.19
CA PHE A 75 -5.24 -5.18 4.04
C PHE A 75 -6.74 -4.87 4.06
N LYS A 76 -7.56 -5.80 4.55
CA LYS A 76 -9.01 -5.60 4.64
C LYS A 76 -9.37 -4.60 5.74
N THR A 77 -8.79 -4.73 6.94
CA THR A 77 -9.20 -3.92 8.10
C THR A 77 -8.64 -2.50 8.02
N GLU A 78 -7.38 -2.34 7.62
CA GLU A 78 -6.70 -1.06 7.71
C GLU A 78 -6.75 -0.24 6.40
N ALA A 79 -6.82 -0.93 5.26
CA ALA A 79 -6.81 -0.25 3.95
C ALA A 79 -8.08 -0.48 3.11
N ASN A 80 -9.03 -1.28 3.58
CA ASN A 80 -10.21 -1.72 2.81
C ASN A 80 -9.85 -2.33 1.44
N ILE A 81 -8.69 -2.99 1.36
CA ILE A 81 -8.20 -3.66 0.15
C ILE A 81 -8.48 -5.16 0.27
N GLN A 82 -9.20 -5.70 -0.73
CA GLN A 82 -9.43 -7.14 -0.82
C GLN A 82 -8.31 -7.80 -1.63
N ILE A 83 -7.60 -8.74 -1.01
CA ILE A 83 -6.58 -9.55 -1.67
C ILE A 83 -6.97 -11.03 -1.66
N PRO A 84 -6.43 -11.86 -2.58
CA PRO A 84 -6.78 -13.29 -2.62
C PRO A 84 -6.46 -14.00 -1.31
N ARG A 85 -7.32 -14.97 -0.91
CA ARG A 85 -7.25 -15.62 0.41
C ARG A 85 -6.00 -16.49 0.62
N THR A 86 -5.44 -17.07 -0.42
CA THR A 86 -4.34 -18.03 -0.28
C THR A 86 -3.04 -17.50 -0.88
N THR A 87 -1.90 -17.89 -0.31
CA THR A 87 -0.57 -17.53 -0.82
C THR A 87 -0.42 -17.83 -2.32
N ALA A 88 -0.89 -18.98 -2.77
CA ALA A 88 -0.83 -19.36 -4.18
C ALA A 88 -1.70 -18.46 -5.07
N ALA A 89 -2.90 -18.08 -4.62
CA ALA A 89 -3.77 -17.17 -5.36
C ALA A 89 -3.21 -15.74 -5.38
N MET A 90 -2.67 -15.26 -4.26
CA MET A 90 -1.95 -13.98 -4.20
C MET A 90 -0.80 -13.93 -5.21
N HIS A 91 0.03 -14.95 -5.22
CA HIS A 91 1.17 -15.06 -6.13
C HIS A 91 0.78 -15.06 -7.61
N ARG A 92 -0.32 -15.73 -7.97
CA ARG A 92 -0.84 -15.79 -9.36
C ARG A 92 -1.72 -14.61 -9.76
N SER A 93 -2.05 -13.72 -8.84
CA SER A 93 -2.92 -12.56 -9.12
C SER A 93 -2.31 -11.63 -10.17
N THR A 94 -3.13 -10.77 -10.74
CA THR A 94 -2.73 -9.73 -11.70
C THR A 94 -2.08 -8.51 -11.04
N ALA A 95 -2.00 -8.47 -9.70
CA ALA A 95 -1.30 -7.41 -8.98
C ALA A 95 0.15 -7.24 -9.47
N ALA A 96 0.63 -6.01 -9.44
CA ALA A 96 1.94 -5.64 -9.98
C ALA A 96 3.07 -6.48 -9.36
N THR A 97 3.87 -7.13 -10.20
CA THR A 97 5.08 -7.86 -9.77
C THR A 97 6.20 -6.86 -9.52
N ILE A 98 6.80 -6.91 -8.34
CA ILE A 98 7.82 -5.96 -7.88
C ILE A 98 9.19 -6.63 -7.87
N LYS A 99 10.17 -5.97 -8.49
CA LYS A 99 11.58 -6.39 -8.41
C LYS A 99 12.07 -6.22 -6.97
N ARG A 100 12.94 -7.11 -6.51
CA ARG A 100 13.50 -7.06 -5.14
C ARG A 100 14.15 -5.71 -4.80
N THR A 101 14.79 -5.06 -5.77
CA THR A 101 15.42 -3.75 -5.62
C THR A 101 14.43 -2.57 -5.58
N ALA A 102 13.16 -2.82 -5.91
CA ALA A 102 12.09 -1.82 -5.94
C ALA A 102 11.03 -2.05 -4.85
N LEU A 103 11.33 -2.89 -3.85
CA LEU A 103 10.46 -3.15 -2.71
C LEU A 103 10.16 -1.87 -1.94
N LYS A 104 8.89 -1.69 -1.59
CA LYS A 104 8.40 -0.62 -0.72
C LYS A 104 7.60 -1.22 0.43
N PRO A 105 7.54 -0.57 1.59
CA PRO A 105 6.67 -0.99 2.68
C PRO A 105 5.24 -1.24 2.17
N GLY A 106 4.61 -2.32 2.65
CA GLY A 106 3.29 -2.78 2.17
C GLY A 106 3.34 -3.81 1.03
N ASP A 107 4.49 -4.11 0.44
CA ASP A 107 4.60 -5.16 -0.57
C ASP A 107 4.50 -6.56 0.07
N ALA A 108 3.77 -7.46 -0.59
CA ALA A 108 3.73 -8.87 -0.21
C ALA A 108 4.96 -9.59 -0.80
N VAL A 109 5.79 -10.16 0.06
CA VAL A 109 6.99 -10.92 -0.34
C VAL A 109 6.73 -12.42 -0.25
N PHE A 110 7.10 -13.16 -1.29
CA PHE A 110 6.77 -14.58 -1.45
C PHE A 110 8.00 -15.47 -1.39
N PHE A 111 7.81 -16.65 -0.77
CA PHE A 111 8.89 -17.63 -0.58
C PHE A 111 8.44 -19.02 -0.99
N LYS A 112 9.42 -19.81 -1.51
CA LYS A 112 9.23 -21.24 -1.76
C LYS A 112 9.22 -22.01 -0.44
N GLY A 113 8.40 -23.04 -0.35
CA GLY A 113 8.49 -24.02 0.73
C GLY A 113 9.64 -25.01 0.52
N ASN A 114 9.97 -25.76 1.58
CA ASN A 114 10.89 -26.87 1.49
C ASN A 114 10.26 -28.00 0.66
N GLY A 115 10.79 -28.27 -0.52
CA GLY A 115 10.46 -29.44 -1.30
C GLY A 115 10.15 -29.18 -2.78
N ARG A 116 8.97 -28.83 -3.19
CA ARG A 116 8.54 -28.90 -4.61
C ARG A 116 8.69 -27.60 -5.41
N GLY A 117 9.47 -26.64 -4.95
CA GLY A 117 9.70 -25.38 -5.69
C GLY A 117 8.49 -24.44 -5.77
N GLN A 118 7.35 -24.82 -5.19
CA GLN A 118 6.13 -24.01 -5.21
C GLN A 118 6.16 -22.93 -4.13
N VAL A 119 5.56 -21.79 -4.44
CA VAL A 119 5.36 -20.70 -3.47
C VAL A 119 4.35 -21.14 -2.43
N SER A 120 4.78 -21.19 -1.17
CA SER A 120 3.97 -21.68 -0.05
C SER A 120 3.92 -20.72 1.14
N HIS A 121 4.69 -19.63 1.10
CA HIS A 121 4.73 -18.67 2.20
C HIS A 121 4.73 -17.23 1.69
N VAL A 122 4.16 -16.33 2.51
CA VAL A 122 4.06 -14.90 2.23
C VAL A 122 4.26 -14.09 3.51
N GLY A 123 4.85 -12.90 3.38
CA GLY A 123 4.99 -11.91 4.45
C GLY A 123 4.78 -10.50 3.92
N LEU A 124 4.58 -9.55 4.82
CA LEU A 124 4.43 -8.12 4.56
C LEU A 124 5.80 -7.45 4.68
N TYR A 125 6.31 -6.85 3.61
CA TYR A 125 7.55 -6.08 3.65
C TYR A 125 7.33 -4.76 4.38
N ILE A 126 8.23 -4.42 5.31
CA ILE A 126 8.12 -3.23 6.17
C ILE A 126 9.29 -2.24 6.00
N GLY A 127 10.11 -2.43 4.95
CA GLY A 127 11.30 -1.60 4.74
C GLY A 127 12.58 -2.25 5.28
N GLU A 128 13.73 -1.65 4.97
CA GLU A 128 15.06 -2.04 5.47
C GLU A 128 15.40 -3.53 5.32
N GLY A 129 14.88 -4.17 4.29
CA GLY A 129 15.08 -5.61 4.08
C GLY A 129 14.37 -6.51 5.08
N LYS A 130 13.40 -5.98 5.86
CA LYS A 130 12.64 -6.70 6.87
C LYS A 130 11.20 -6.96 6.43
N PHE A 131 10.59 -8.01 6.97
CA PHE A 131 9.18 -8.33 6.74
C PHE A 131 8.55 -8.96 7.98
N ILE A 132 7.24 -8.71 8.17
CA ILE A 132 6.41 -9.32 9.22
C ILE A 132 5.63 -10.47 8.59
N HIS A 133 5.53 -11.60 9.30
CA HIS A 133 4.78 -12.75 8.85
C HIS A 133 4.32 -13.65 10.00
N SER A 134 3.29 -14.47 9.75
CA SER A 134 2.93 -15.61 10.59
C SER A 134 3.60 -16.87 10.04
N PRO A 135 4.67 -17.42 10.68
CA PRO A 135 5.57 -18.36 10.01
C PRO A 135 5.05 -19.79 9.90
N ARG A 136 4.67 -20.42 11.01
CA ARG A 136 4.25 -21.84 11.07
C ARG A 136 3.77 -22.25 12.45
N THR A 137 3.15 -23.42 12.57
CA THR A 137 2.74 -24.05 13.84
C THR A 137 3.85 -23.99 14.90
N GLY A 138 3.49 -23.64 16.11
CA GLY A 138 4.40 -23.49 17.25
C GLY A 138 5.24 -22.22 17.26
N LYS A 139 4.93 -21.29 16.35
CA LYS A 139 5.53 -19.96 16.29
C LYS A 139 4.45 -18.88 16.31
N SER A 140 4.88 -17.63 16.43
CA SER A 140 4.01 -16.46 16.43
C SER A 140 4.40 -15.49 15.33
N VAL A 141 3.52 -14.54 15.03
CA VAL A 141 3.81 -13.39 14.15
C VAL A 141 5.09 -12.72 14.60
N ARG A 142 6.01 -12.49 13.66
CA ARG A 142 7.33 -11.94 13.96
C ARG A 142 7.94 -11.22 12.77
N ILE A 143 9.02 -10.49 13.02
CA ILE A 143 9.86 -9.86 12.01
C ILE A 143 11.03 -10.80 11.68
N ASP A 144 11.26 -11.01 10.38
CA ASP A 144 12.46 -11.65 9.86
C ASP A 144 13.13 -10.76 8.78
N SER A 145 14.38 -11.06 8.42
CA SER A 145 15.13 -10.30 7.42
C SER A 145 15.26 -11.07 6.11
N LEU A 146 15.11 -10.36 4.97
CA LEU A 146 15.40 -10.89 3.63
C LEU A 146 16.89 -11.23 3.42
N SER A 147 17.80 -10.69 4.25
CA SER A 147 19.23 -11.03 4.25
C SER A 147 19.52 -12.33 5.01
N ASN A 148 18.62 -12.83 5.84
CA ASN A 148 18.77 -14.12 6.49
C ASN A 148 18.97 -15.20 5.44
N ARG A 149 19.95 -16.11 5.66
CA ARG A 149 20.34 -17.16 4.71
C ARG A 149 19.16 -18.01 4.22
N TYR A 150 18.24 -18.38 5.11
CA TYR A 150 17.05 -19.16 4.76
C TYR A 150 16.12 -18.35 3.86
N TRP A 151 15.71 -17.16 4.27
CA TRP A 151 14.78 -16.32 3.53
C TRP A 151 15.34 -15.82 2.21
N ASN A 152 16.62 -15.49 2.16
CA ASN A 152 17.30 -15.11 0.94
C ASN A 152 17.29 -16.23 -0.12
N LYS A 153 17.56 -17.49 0.32
CA LYS A 153 17.54 -18.67 -0.57
C LYS A 153 16.13 -18.99 -1.09
N HIS A 154 15.10 -18.75 -0.30
CA HIS A 154 13.72 -19.13 -0.62
C HIS A 154 12.89 -18.00 -1.21
N TYR A 155 13.39 -16.77 -1.24
CA TYR A 155 12.72 -15.65 -1.87
C TYR A 155 12.43 -15.93 -3.35
N THR A 156 11.22 -15.59 -3.79
CA THR A 156 10.76 -15.84 -5.16
C THR A 156 10.48 -14.52 -5.89
N THR A 157 9.58 -13.73 -5.35
CA THR A 157 9.08 -12.48 -5.95
C THR A 157 8.34 -11.65 -4.92
N ALA A 158 7.87 -10.49 -5.33
CA ALA A 158 6.93 -9.70 -4.53
C ALA A 158 5.78 -9.18 -5.39
N LYS A 159 4.66 -8.85 -4.75
CA LYS A 159 3.48 -8.25 -5.35
C LYS A 159 3.02 -7.04 -4.56
N ARG A 160 2.53 -6.00 -5.27
CA ARG A 160 1.96 -4.80 -4.66
C ARG A 160 0.46 -4.78 -4.88
N PHE A 161 -0.29 -4.90 -3.78
CA PHE A 161 -1.75 -4.90 -3.79
C PHE A 161 -2.36 -3.51 -3.56
N HIS A 162 -1.60 -2.58 -2.99
CA HIS A 162 -2.06 -1.24 -2.65
C HIS A 162 -1.85 -0.19 -3.76
N SER A 163 -1.25 -0.54 -4.88
CA SER A 163 -1.22 0.30 -6.07
C SER A 163 -2.49 0.06 -6.85
N ALA A 164 -3.32 1.08 -7.05
CA ALA A 164 -4.28 1.03 -8.13
C ALA A 164 -3.49 0.90 -9.43
N GLY A 165 -3.88 -0.03 -10.25
CA GLY A 165 -3.42 -0.12 -11.62
C GLY A 165 -3.69 1.16 -12.38
#